data_f7b0ca0c715659c315ac79a7b241878c
#
_entry.id   f7b0ca0c715659c315ac79a7b241878c
#
_cell.length_a   1.000
_cell.length_b   1.000
_cell.length_c   1.000
_cell.angle_alpha   90.00
_cell.angle_beta   90.00
_cell.angle_gamma   90.00
#
_symmetry.space_group_name_H-M   'P 1'
#
loop_
_entity.id
_entity.type
_entity.pdbx_description
1 polymer ?
#
loop_
_entity_poly.entity_id
_entity_poly.type
_entity_poly.pdbx_seq_one_letter_code
_entity_poly.pdbx_strand_id
1 'polypeptide(L)'
;MTPARQPTSRTRPARTSEQEHRDVLRALTGILAAFFMAMVTLTIIGTALPVIMADLGGDQTALSWTVTGTLLANAVTTPMWGKLADLFDKKKLLLMAIAIFVIGSGAAGIAGSIGMLVVARVIQGVGMGGLMALAQTILGTIIPPRERGRYAGYMGAVMAVATSVGPLLGGLIVDAFGWRWCFLIPVPLSLVAAVIIVRTLHLPEVSRDRSPRVDFLGMGMLALATSALLLWVSFAGKLFAWGSWESVLLIVLALVTAVAFVAVERRASEPTMPLHVITERTTVLAIIAAIATGAAMFASTTYLGQYFQLGQGYTPTESGLLMLPQVVGSFLGSTIAGQLISRFGRWKRILVVGAVVLAVGLFLGAGLTHTTPAWLVGIFICLVGLGVGTLNQNLVLAVQNTVGLKDMGAASSAVAFFRTVGGAVAVSMFGALLTRHMATQMSRFAAEHGMDSSATPDAASIDLAGLPPEVLGAVREAYGTGTGLLFLVAGIASLVTLLCVLLMKETPLRTTVDVAEVDPETGQITLVTREVNPVEAAGLRMQHAETGQIPVVDPTATGLRRGAGEEAAAHPRDEGATPHAGDPASSSPGADGGRTDRAVHETAQPREDDAARGPGRASGGPRHRA
;
A
#
# COMPACT_ATOMS: atom_id res chain seq x y z
N MET A 1 21.20 64.27 1.35
CA MET A 1 20.44 63.08 0.87
C MET A 1 21.42 62.01 0.57
N THR A 2 21.58 61.03 1.48
CA THR A 2 22.50 59.92 1.37
C THR A 2 21.72 58.77 0.67
N PRO A 3 22.26 58.12 -0.40
CA PRO A 3 21.55 57.04 -1.06
C PRO A 3 21.53 55.78 -0.16
N ALA A 4 20.36 55.24 0.03
CA ALA A 4 20.14 54.00 0.77
C ALA A 4 20.87 52.85 0.08
N ARG A 5 21.78 52.19 0.81
CA ARG A 5 22.41 50.94 0.37
C ARG A 5 21.34 49.84 0.25
N GLN A 6 21.11 49.40 -0.98
CA GLN A 6 20.36 48.16 -1.25
C GLN A 6 21.11 46.96 -0.62
N PRO A 7 20.45 46.07 0.09
CA PRO A 7 21.09 44.87 0.59
C PRO A 7 21.47 43.99 -0.60
N THR A 8 22.78 43.76 -0.77
CA THR A 8 23.31 42.78 -1.72
C THR A 8 22.80 41.40 -1.33
N SER A 9 21.84 40.87 -2.08
CA SER A 9 21.46 39.48 -2.01
C SER A 9 22.68 38.62 -2.37
N ARG A 10 23.27 37.94 -1.39
CA ARG A 10 24.26 36.90 -1.64
C ARG A 10 23.55 35.79 -2.41
N THR A 11 23.69 35.80 -3.73
CA THR A 11 23.32 34.67 -4.58
C THR A 11 24.18 33.47 -4.16
N ARG A 12 23.56 32.49 -3.52
CA ARG A 12 24.19 31.18 -3.33
C ARG A 12 24.52 30.62 -4.71
N PRO A 13 25.72 30.00 -4.88
CA PRO A 13 26.08 29.40 -6.16
C PRO A 13 25.04 28.33 -6.52
N ALA A 14 24.58 28.35 -7.77
CA ALA A 14 23.66 27.34 -8.31
C ALA A 14 24.25 25.94 -8.08
N ARG A 15 23.51 25.09 -7.42
CA ARG A 15 23.90 23.67 -7.19
C ARG A 15 24.00 22.98 -8.55
N THR A 16 25.00 22.13 -8.74
CA THR A 16 25.10 21.32 -9.94
C THR A 16 24.07 20.21 -9.93
N SER A 17 23.58 19.78 -11.10
CA SER A 17 22.59 18.69 -11.21
C SER A 17 23.02 17.40 -10.50
N GLU A 18 24.32 17.13 -10.39
CA GLU A 18 24.88 16.03 -9.63
C GLU A 18 24.78 16.19 -8.11
N GLN A 19 24.83 17.43 -7.61
CA GLN A 19 24.65 17.70 -6.18
C GLN A 19 23.18 17.49 -5.77
N GLU A 20 22.26 17.94 -6.59
CA GLU A 20 20.83 17.75 -6.41
C GLU A 20 20.43 16.27 -6.42
N HIS A 21 20.96 15.50 -7.37
CA HIS A 21 20.75 14.05 -7.42
C HIS A 21 21.29 13.35 -6.15
N ARG A 22 22.46 13.75 -5.66
CA ARG A 22 23.03 13.21 -4.42
C ARG A 22 22.19 13.55 -3.19
N ASP A 23 21.62 14.74 -3.12
CA ASP A 23 20.81 15.17 -1.99
C ASP A 23 19.46 14.42 -1.97
N VAL A 24 18.84 14.19 -3.14
CA VAL A 24 17.66 13.31 -3.27
C VAL A 24 17.98 11.89 -2.81
N LEU A 25 19.09 11.31 -3.25
CA LEU A 25 19.49 9.96 -2.83
C LEU A 25 19.74 9.87 -1.32
N ARG A 26 20.40 10.89 -0.73
CA ARG A 26 20.63 10.93 0.73
C ARG A 26 19.33 11.07 1.51
N ALA A 27 18.41 11.92 1.06
CA ALA A 27 17.09 12.04 1.69
C ALA A 27 16.32 10.73 1.65
N LEU A 28 16.34 10.05 0.49
CA LEU A 28 15.73 8.73 0.33
C LEU A 28 16.37 7.67 1.22
N THR A 29 17.70 7.71 1.40
CA THR A 29 18.39 6.78 2.32
C THR A 29 17.87 6.92 3.75
N GLY A 30 17.68 8.15 4.23
CA GLY A 30 17.10 8.37 5.56
C GLY A 30 15.66 7.86 5.69
N ILE A 31 14.82 8.09 4.68
CA ILE A 31 13.44 7.60 4.64
C ILE A 31 13.39 6.08 4.60
N LEU A 32 14.20 5.45 3.72
CA LEU A 32 14.27 4.00 3.59
C LEU A 32 14.82 3.33 4.85
N ALA A 33 15.79 3.97 5.53
CA ALA A 33 16.31 3.48 6.80
C ALA A 33 15.26 3.51 7.91
N ALA A 34 14.50 4.62 8.04
CA ALA A 34 13.41 4.71 9.00
C ALA A 34 12.29 3.68 8.70
N PHE A 35 11.95 3.52 7.43
CA PHE A 35 10.98 2.53 6.97
C PHE A 35 11.46 1.09 7.25
N PHE A 36 12.74 0.80 6.99
CA PHE A 36 13.36 -0.49 7.30
C PHE A 36 13.26 -0.82 8.78
N MET A 37 13.60 0.14 9.65
CA MET A 37 13.53 -0.07 11.11
C MET A 37 12.10 -0.37 11.59
N ALA A 38 11.10 0.34 11.03
CA ALA A 38 9.70 0.06 11.34
C ALA A 38 9.32 -1.37 10.94
N MET A 39 9.73 -1.83 9.74
CA MET A 39 9.41 -3.16 9.23
C MET A 39 10.13 -4.29 9.98
N VAL A 40 11.43 -4.13 10.27
CA VAL A 40 12.20 -5.10 11.07
C VAL A 40 11.59 -5.24 12.46
N THR A 41 11.25 -4.12 13.11
CA THR A 41 10.66 -4.16 14.46
C THR A 41 9.30 -4.85 14.50
N LEU A 42 8.54 -4.82 13.40
CA LEU A 42 7.26 -5.55 13.30
C LEU A 42 7.48 -7.07 13.33
N THR A 43 8.54 -7.55 12.73
CA THR A 43 8.80 -8.98 12.51
C THR A 43 9.76 -9.61 13.53
N ILE A 44 10.70 -8.83 14.07
CA ILE A 44 11.68 -9.28 15.06
C ILE A 44 11.04 -9.82 16.34
N ILE A 45 9.87 -9.26 16.71
CA ILE A 45 9.17 -9.59 17.94
C ILE A 45 8.64 -11.03 17.94
N GLY A 46 8.32 -11.58 16.77
CA GLY A 46 7.74 -12.92 16.66
C GLY A 46 8.60 -14.01 17.30
N THR A 47 9.93 -13.90 17.20
CA THR A 47 10.90 -14.83 17.80
C THR A 47 11.18 -14.52 19.27
N ALA A 48 11.09 -13.26 19.67
CA ALA A 48 11.31 -12.84 21.06
C ALA A 48 10.11 -13.13 21.98
N LEU A 49 8.92 -13.29 21.41
CA LEU A 49 7.66 -13.30 22.16
C LEU A 49 7.56 -14.40 23.23
N PRO A 50 7.96 -15.67 22.97
CA PRO A 50 7.92 -16.72 24.00
C PRO A 50 8.82 -16.39 25.20
N VAL A 51 10.02 -15.83 24.94
CA VAL A 51 10.97 -15.45 26.00
C VAL A 51 10.43 -14.26 26.80
N ILE A 52 9.78 -13.29 26.15
CA ILE A 52 9.15 -12.15 26.81
C ILE A 52 8.02 -12.63 27.74
N MET A 53 7.19 -13.56 27.27
CA MET A 53 6.08 -14.09 28.07
C MET A 53 6.58 -14.85 29.29
N ALA A 54 7.66 -15.61 29.14
CA ALA A 54 8.30 -16.32 30.27
C ALA A 54 8.90 -15.33 31.29
N ASP A 55 9.56 -14.26 30.83
CA ASP A 55 10.21 -13.26 31.71
C ASP A 55 9.19 -12.35 32.44
N LEU A 56 8.09 -11.97 31.78
CA LEU A 56 7.09 -11.06 32.34
C LEU A 56 5.86 -11.78 32.95
N GLY A 57 5.83 -13.11 32.96
CA GLY A 57 4.72 -13.91 33.51
C GLY A 57 3.43 -13.79 32.71
N GLY A 58 3.53 -13.75 31.35
CA GLY A 58 2.39 -13.59 30.45
C GLY A 58 1.72 -14.89 30.04
N ASP A 59 0.45 -14.79 29.73
CA ASP A 59 -0.36 -15.85 29.15
C ASP A 59 -0.50 -15.69 27.61
N GLN A 60 -1.19 -16.64 26.97
CA GLN A 60 -1.49 -16.61 25.55
C GLN A 60 -2.32 -15.38 25.13
N THR A 61 -3.14 -14.87 26.03
CA THR A 61 -3.95 -13.66 25.80
C THR A 61 -3.06 -12.42 25.72
N ALA A 62 -2.11 -12.30 26.64
CA ALA A 62 -1.12 -11.24 26.67
C ALA A 62 -0.24 -11.24 25.42
N LEU A 63 0.15 -12.41 24.95
CA LEU A 63 0.87 -12.61 23.70
C LEU A 63 0.06 -12.06 22.52
N SER A 64 -1.21 -12.44 22.42
CA SER A 64 -2.10 -11.97 21.36
C SER A 64 -2.27 -10.44 21.40
N TRP A 65 -2.44 -9.83 22.57
CA TRP A 65 -2.57 -8.38 22.72
C TRP A 65 -1.28 -7.63 22.34
N THR A 66 -0.11 -8.17 22.66
CA THR A 66 1.18 -7.55 22.34
C THR A 66 1.36 -7.41 20.82
N VAL A 67 0.93 -8.40 20.04
CA VAL A 67 1.00 -8.35 18.57
C VAL A 67 -0.15 -7.52 18.00
N THR A 68 -1.40 -7.85 18.40
CA THR A 68 -2.61 -7.21 17.87
C THR A 68 -2.62 -5.71 18.16
N GLY A 69 -2.21 -5.28 19.36
CA GLY A 69 -2.17 -3.87 19.73
C GLY A 69 -1.29 -3.04 18.80
N THR A 70 -0.13 -3.55 18.41
CA THR A 70 0.76 -2.86 17.46
C THR A 70 0.18 -2.81 16.05
N LEU A 71 -0.33 -3.94 15.56
CA LEU A 71 -0.92 -4.03 14.22
C LEU A 71 -2.16 -3.15 14.11
N LEU A 72 -2.98 -3.15 15.15
CA LEU A 72 -4.18 -2.30 15.25
C LEU A 72 -3.81 -0.82 15.19
N ALA A 73 -2.88 -0.38 16.06
CA ALA A 73 -2.44 1.01 16.09
C ALA A 73 -1.82 1.44 14.75
N ASN A 74 -1.00 0.57 14.14
CA ASN A 74 -0.43 0.82 12.81
C ASN A 74 -1.52 0.96 11.75
N ALA A 75 -2.45 0.02 11.66
CA ALA A 75 -3.52 0.04 10.67
C ALA A 75 -4.42 1.27 10.81
N VAL A 76 -4.89 1.54 12.04
CA VAL A 76 -5.78 2.66 12.34
C VAL A 76 -5.15 4.02 12.01
N THR A 77 -3.88 4.19 12.35
CA THR A 77 -3.22 5.51 12.21
C THR A 77 -2.65 5.76 10.81
N THR A 78 -2.42 4.74 10.00
CA THR A 78 -1.88 4.88 8.64
C THR A 78 -2.68 5.87 7.78
N PRO A 79 -4.03 5.79 7.63
CA PRO A 79 -4.78 6.77 6.85
C PRO A 79 -4.79 8.17 7.50
N MET A 80 -4.76 8.24 8.83
CA MET A 80 -4.66 9.53 9.53
C MET A 80 -3.37 10.26 9.19
N TRP A 81 -2.22 9.57 9.25
CA TRP A 81 -0.93 10.10 8.85
C TRP A 81 -0.90 10.49 7.36
N GLY A 82 -1.56 9.73 6.49
CA GLY A 82 -1.69 10.04 5.08
C GLY A 82 -2.41 11.37 4.86
N LYS A 83 -3.55 11.58 5.52
CA LYS A 83 -4.29 12.85 5.45
C LYS A 83 -3.51 14.01 6.09
N LEU A 84 -2.89 13.78 7.25
CA LEU A 84 -2.03 14.78 7.87
C LEU A 84 -0.88 15.20 6.95
N ALA A 85 -0.31 14.25 6.18
CA ALA A 85 0.73 14.55 5.19
C ALA A 85 0.25 15.45 4.05
N ASP A 86 -1.04 15.39 3.71
CA ASP A 86 -1.64 16.30 2.73
C ASP A 86 -1.95 17.68 3.34
N LEU A 87 -2.10 17.75 4.67
CA LEU A 87 -2.47 18.97 5.39
C LEU A 87 -1.29 19.73 6.01
N PHE A 88 -0.21 19.07 6.37
CA PHE A 88 0.91 19.66 7.11
C PHE A 88 2.26 19.39 6.45
N ASP A 89 3.31 19.97 7.00
CA ASP A 89 4.69 19.74 6.58
C ASP A 89 5.07 18.26 6.79
N LYS A 90 5.28 17.56 5.68
CA LYS A 90 5.59 16.14 5.65
C LYS A 90 6.89 15.79 6.40
N LYS A 91 7.90 16.69 6.38
CA LYS A 91 9.16 16.50 7.10
C LYS A 91 8.95 16.52 8.61
N LYS A 92 8.20 17.50 9.11
CA LYS A 92 7.88 17.62 10.54
C LYS A 92 7.06 16.41 11.01
N LEU A 93 6.08 16.00 10.20
CA LEU A 93 5.28 14.80 10.47
C LEU A 93 6.13 13.53 10.51
N LEU A 94 7.07 13.37 9.57
CA LEU A 94 7.96 12.21 9.53
C LEU A 94 8.86 12.15 10.78
N LEU A 95 9.41 13.28 11.20
CA LEU A 95 10.20 13.37 12.43
C LEU A 95 9.37 13.09 13.67
N MET A 96 8.10 13.54 13.70
CA MET A 96 7.16 13.24 14.78
C MET A 96 6.83 11.74 14.83
N ALA A 97 6.61 11.10 13.67
CA ALA A 97 6.38 9.67 13.60
C ALA A 97 7.59 8.86 14.09
N ILE A 98 8.83 9.29 13.73
CA ILE A 98 10.07 8.69 14.26
C ILE A 98 10.14 8.88 15.78
N ALA A 99 9.84 10.07 16.29
CA ALA A 99 9.88 10.34 17.73
C ALA A 99 8.90 9.45 18.50
N ILE A 100 7.65 9.32 18.02
CA ILE A 100 6.64 8.42 18.63
C ILE A 100 7.12 6.97 18.59
N PHE A 101 7.68 6.53 17.44
CA PHE A 101 8.23 5.19 17.29
C PHE A 101 9.39 4.93 18.28
N VAL A 102 10.31 5.87 18.43
CA VAL A 102 11.45 5.79 19.35
C VAL A 102 10.99 5.75 20.81
N ILE A 103 10.01 6.60 21.18
CA ILE A 103 9.43 6.59 22.53
C ILE A 103 8.77 5.24 22.82
N GLY A 104 7.95 4.74 21.91
CA GLY A 104 7.32 3.43 22.05
C GLY A 104 8.33 2.28 22.14
N SER A 105 9.37 2.32 21.30
CA SER A 105 10.47 1.35 21.32
C SER A 105 11.25 1.38 22.64
N GLY A 106 11.64 2.57 23.10
CA GLY A 106 12.34 2.73 24.36
C GLY A 106 11.50 2.25 25.55
N ALA A 107 10.22 2.63 25.59
CA ALA A 107 9.29 2.17 26.64
C ALA A 107 9.10 0.65 26.62
N ALA A 108 9.04 0.01 25.45
CA ALA A 108 8.95 -1.45 25.32
C ALA A 108 10.23 -2.13 25.83
N GLY A 109 11.42 -1.57 25.54
CA GLY A 109 12.70 -2.11 25.97
C GLY A 109 12.93 -2.07 27.48
N ILE A 110 12.27 -1.15 28.19
CA ILE A 110 12.34 -1.04 29.66
C ILE A 110 11.10 -1.59 30.37
N ALA A 111 10.19 -2.25 29.63
CA ALA A 111 8.95 -2.74 30.20
C ALA A 111 9.21 -3.77 31.33
N GLY A 112 8.61 -3.51 32.50
CA GLY A 112 8.65 -4.39 33.66
C GLY A 112 7.35 -5.19 33.86
N SER A 113 6.36 -4.99 33.01
CA SER A 113 5.10 -5.73 33.02
C SER A 113 4.49 -5.84 31.62
N ILE A 114 3.63 -6.83 31.43
CA ILE A 114 2.91 -7.05 30.16
C ILE A 114 2.06 -5.83 29.78
N GLY A 115 1.31 -5.26 30.76
CA GLY A 115 0.49 -4.08 30.51
C GLY A 115 1.30 -2.89 29.97
N MET A 116 2.48 -2.65 30.57
CA MET A 116 3.41 -1.62 30.09
C MET A 116 3.91 -1.95 28.67
N LEU A 117 4.25 -3.21 28.42
CA LEU A 117 4.68 -3.66 27.09
C LEU A 117 3.59 -3.43 26.04
N VAL A 118 2.34 -3.83 26.30
CA VAL A 118 1.21 -3.64 25.38
C VAL A 118 0.99 -2.17 25.06
N VAL A 119 0.98 -1.29 26.08
CA VAL A 119 0.85 0.16 25.88
C VAL A 119 2.01 0.71 25.05
N ALA A 120 3.24 0.33 25.36
CA ALA A 120 4.42 0.74 24.61
C ALA A 120 4.35 0.28 23.13
N ARG A 121 3.85 -0.92 22.89
CA ARG A 121 3.62 -1.49 21.55
C ARG A 121 2.53 -0.75 20.77
N VAL A 122 1.49 -0.28 21.43
CA VAL A 122 0.46 0.58 20.79
C VAL A 122 1.08 1.91 20.36
N ILE A 123 1.84 2.57 21.25
CA ILE A 123 2.55 3.82 20.94
C ILE A 123 3.51 3.61 19.76
N GLN A 124 4.29 2.54 19.77
CA GLN A 124 5.20 2.17 18.70
C GLN A 124 4.45 1.97 17.38
N GLY A 125 3.29 1.29 17.41
CA GLY A 125 2.42 1.07 16.25
C GLY A 125 1.92 2.36 15.61
N VAL A 126 1.56 3.38 16.44
CA VAL A 126 1.19 4.72 15.95
C VAL A 126 2.33 5.35 15.14
N GLY A 127 3.57 5.29 15.65
CA GLY A 127 4.75 5.78 14.94
C GLY A 127 5.02 5.01 13.65
N MET A 128 4.85 3.68 13.67
CA MET A 128 5.03 2.82 12.49
C MET A 128 4.04 3.16 11.37
N GLY A 129 2.77 3.39 11.71
CA GLY A 129 1.76 3.82 10.74
C GLY A 129 2.15 5.11 10.04
N GLY A 130 2.72 6.06 10.80
CA GLY A 130 3.27 7.30 10.26
C GLY A 130 4.45 7.07 9.32
N LEU A 131 5.41 6.25 9.72
CA LEU A 131 6.59 5.94 8.90
C LEU A 131 6.19 5.29 7.57
N MET A 132 5.23 4.38 7.57
CA MET A 132 4.74 3.74 6.36
C MET A 132 4.02 4.70 5.41
N ALA A 133 3.06 5.47 5.93
CA ALA A 133 2.27 6.40 5.14
C ALA A 133 3.12 7.54 4.58
N LEU A 134 3.96 8.15 5.44
CA LEU A 134 4.79 9.29 5.08
C LEU A 134 5.91 8.93 4.12
N ALA A 135 6.55 7.76 4.27
CA ALA A 135 7.56 7.30 3.33
C ALA A 135 7.00 7.21 1.90
N GLN A 136 5.82 6.62 1.73
CA GLN A 136 5.14 6.51 0.42
C GLN A 136 4.70 7.88 -0.12
N THR A 137 4.13 8.73 0.74
CA THR A 137 3.66 10.06 0.34
C THR A 137 4.80 10.99 -0.04
N ILE A 138 5.89 11.00 0.73
CA ILE A 138 7.07 11.81 0.45
C ILE A 138 7.72 11.36 -0.85
N LEU A 139 7.89 10.05 -1.05
CA LEU A 139 8.41 9.49 -2.30
C LEU A 139 7.55 9.92 -3.50
N GLY A 140 6.22 9.83 -3.36
CA GLY A 140 5.28 10.31 -4.38
C GLY A 140 5.34 11.83 -4.63
N THR A 141 5.81 12.61 -3.66
CA THR A 141 5.94 14.07 -3.78
C THR A 141 7.27 14.47 -4.43
N ILE A 142 8.38 13.80 -4.07
CA ILE A 142 9.74 14.17 -4.51
C ILE A 142 10.04 13.60 -5.89
N ILE A 143 9.59 12.37 -6.17
CA ILE A 143 9.97 11.63 -7.36
C ILE A 143 8.93 11.84 -8.47
N PRO A 144 9.38 12.22 -9.70
CA PRO A 144 8.50 12.29 -10.86
C PRO A 144 7.79 10.95 -11.13
N PRO A 145 6.55 10.97 -11.66
CA PRO A 145 5.74 9.76 -11.84
C PRO A 145 6.46 8.62 -12.58
N ARG A 146 7.24 8.94 -13.61
CA ARG A 146 7.97 7.94 -14.41
C ARG A 146 9.05 7.21 -13.62
N GLU A 147 9.72 7.87 -12.68
CA GLU A 147 10.80 7.27 -11.88
C GLU A 147 10.29 6.62 -10.59
N ARG A 148 9.08 6.94 -10.15
CA ARG A 148 8.50 6.37 -8.92
C ARG A 148 8.55 4.85 -8.91
N GLY A 149 8.41 4.19 -10.06
CA GLY A 149 8.50 2.74 -10.17
C GLY A 149 9.82 2.17 -9.62
N ARG A 150 10.94 2.79 -9.98
CA ARG A 150 12.27 2.38 -9.50
C ARG A 150 12.39 2.51 -7.99
N TYR A 151 11.93 3.62 -7.41
CA TYR A 151 12.01 3.86 -5.97
C TYR A 151 10.97 3.06 -5.18
N ALA A 152 9.78 2.83 -5.75
CA ALA A 152 8.81 1.89 -5.22
C ALA A 152 9.40 0.47 -5.16
N GLY A 153 10.19 0.09 -6.17
CA GLY A 153 10.97 -1.15 -6.18
C GLY A 153 11.95 -1.22 -4.99
N TYR A 154 12.67 -0.15 -4.69
CA TYR A 154 13.56 -0.11 -3.53
C TYR A 154 12.80 -0.20 -2.19
N MET A 155 11.65 0.45 -2.06
CA MET A 155 10.81 0.31 -0.86
C MET A 155 10.30 -1.12 -0.68
N GLY A 156 9.86 -1.76 -1.76
CA GLY A 156 9.43 -3.15 -1.72
C GLY A 156 10.58 -4.11 -1.39
N ALA A 157 11.77 -3.85 -1.92
CA ALA A 157 12.99 -4.59 -1.60
C ALA A 157 13.36 -4.46 -0.11
N VAL A 158 13.33 -3.23 0.43
CA VAL A 158 13.56 -2.96 1.86
C VAL A 158 12.55 -3.69 2.72
N MET A 159 11.28 -3.70 2.32
CA MET A 159 10.22 -4.42 3.04
C MET A 159 10.45 -5.93 3.02
N ALA A 160 10.82 -6.50 1.85
CA ALA A 160 11.09 -7.92 1.72
C ALA A 160 12.27 -8.35 2.61
N VAL A 161 13.38 -7.59 2.59
CA VAL A 161 14.55 -7.85 3.43
C VAL A 161 14.19 -7.72 4.91
N ALA A 162 13.48 -6.66 5.32
CA ALA A 162 13.11 -6.42 6.71
C ALA A 162 12.23 -7.53 7.29
N THR A 163 11.22 -7.99 6.52
CA THR A 163 10.33 -9.06 6.97
C THR A 163 11.03 -10.38 7.22
N SER A 164 12.15 -10.62 6.55
CA SER A 164 12.87 -11.89 6.62
C SER A 164 14.07 -11.87 7.53
N VAL A 165 14.79 -10.76 7.51
CA VAL A 165 15.93 -10.55 8.40
C VAL A 165 15.43 -10.36 9.84
N GLY A 166 14.19 -9.85 10.03
CA GLY A 166 13.62 -9.62 11.35
C GLY A 166 13.63 -10.84 12.27
N PRO A 167 13.04 -11.99 11.92
CA PRO A 167 13.06 -13.18 12.77
C PRO A 167 14.47 -13.71 13.06
N LEU A 168 15.36 -13.65 12.06
CA LEU A 168 16.75 -14.07 12.23
C LEU A 168 17.51 -13.17 13.21
N LEU A 169 17.41 -11.85 13.02
CA LEU A 169 18.00 -10.88 13.96
C LEU A 169 17.36 -11.01 15.33
N GLY A 170 16.05 -11.27 15.39
CA GLY A 170 15.34 -11.44 16.67
C GLY A 170 15.90 -12.59 17.49
N GLY A 171 16.10 -13.75 16.89
CA GLY A 171 16.73 -14.90 17.54
C GLY A 171 18.14 -14.56 18.03
N LEU A 172 19.00 -14.06 17.13
CA LEU A 172 20.39 -13.69 17.48
C LEU A 172 20.48 -12.66 18.60
N ILE A 173 19.62 -11.63 18.59
CA ILE A 173 19.60 -10.59 19.61
C ILE A 173 19.11 -11.15 20.95
N VAL A 174 18.05 -11.97 20.93
CA VAL A 174 17.51 -12.58 22.15
C VAL A 174 18.56 -13.47 22.80
N ASP A 175 19.26 -14.29 22.04
CA ASP A 175 20.27 -15.23 22.53
C ASP A 175 21.53 -14.51 23.06
N ALA A 176 21.97 -13.42 22.40
CA ALA A 176 23.19 -12.72 22.75
C ALA A 176 23.01 -11.64 23.83
N PHE A 177 21.90 -10.90 23.80
CA PHE A 177 21.70 -9.70 24.61
C PHE A 177 20.39 -9.69 25.42
N GLY A 178 19.49 -10.64 25.14
CA GLY A 178 18.16 -10.71 25.70
C GLY A 178 17.12 -9.91 24.91
N TRP A 179 15.83 -10.21 25.14
CA TRP A 179 14.70 -9.71 24.37
C TRP A 179 14.53 -8.18 24.39
N ARG A 180 14.95 -7.50 25.46
CA ARG A 180 14.84 -6.05 25.58
C ARG A 180 15.58 -5.31 24.48
N TRP A 181 16.69 -5.87 24.00
CA TRP A 181 17.48 -5.30 22.91
C TRP A 181 16.80 -5.35 21.55
N CYS A 182 15.81 -6.22 21.35
CA CYS A 182 14.97 -6.19 20.16
C CYS A 182 14.21 -4.87 20.00
N PHE A 183 13.96 -4.18 21.10
CA PHE A 183 13.32 -2.87 21.13
C PHE A 183 14.31 -1.71 21.24
N LEU A 184 15.45 -1.90 21.90
CA LEU A 184 16.43 -0.84 22.13
C LEU A 184 17.34 -0.56 20.93
N ILE A 185 17.73 -1.58 20.15
CA ILE A 185 18.56 -1.43 18.94
C ILE A 185 17.92 -0.51 17.88
N PRO A 186 16.60 -0.59 17.58
CA PRO A 186 15.95 0.33 16.67
C PRO A 186 16.03 1.81 17.07
N VAL A 187 16.18 2.13 18.36
CA VAL A 187 16.21 3.51 18.87
C VAL A 187 17.37 4.32 18.29
N PRO A 188 18.65 3.96 18.50
CA PRO A 188 19.78 4.73 17.96
C PRO A 188 19.77 4.78 16.43
N LEU A 189 19.36 3.69 15.76
CA LEU A 189 19.30 3.64 14.30
C LEU A 189 18.23 4.58 13.74
N SER A 190 17.06 4.67 14.40
CA SER A 190 16.00 5.61 14.02
C SER A 190 16.41 7.06 14.28
N LEU A 191 17.17 7.33 15.34
CA LEU A 191 17.72 8.66 15.60
C LEU A 191 18.75 9.07 14.54
N VAL A 192 19.60 8.14 14.09
CA VAL A 192 20.51 8.39 12.96
C VAL A 192 19.73 8.69 11.68
N ALA A 193 18.68 7.93 11.38
CA ALA A 193 17.78 8.20 10.25
C ALA A 193 17.15 9.59 10.37
N ALA A 194 16.68 9.99 11.56
CA ALA A 194 16.12 11.31 11.81
C ALA A 194 17.14 12.43 11.55
N VAL A 195 18.40 12.28 12.00
CA VAL A 195 19.47 13.24 11.74
C VAL A 195 19.75 13.36 10.23
N ILE A 196 19.79 12.24 9.51
CA ILE A 196 19.95 12.25 8.06
C ILE A 196 18.78 13.04 7.42
N ILE A 197 17.53 12.74 7.79
CA ILE A 197 16.32 13.40 7.29
C ILE A 197 16.36 14.91 7.57
N VAL A 198 16.73 15.31 8.79
CA VAL A 198 16.82 16.75 9.15
C VAL A 198 17.79 17.47 8.25
N ARG A 199 18.95 16.87 7.94
CA ARG A 199 20.03 17.51 7.17
C ARG A 199 19.82 17.44 5.66
N THR A 200 19.14 16.43 5.14
CA THR A 200 19.10 16.17 3.69
C THR A 200 17.72 16.35 3.07
N LEU A 201 16.63 16.15 3.83
CA LEU A 201 15.29 16.25 3.29
C LEU A 201 14.82 17.71 3.29
N HIS A 202 14.73 18.28 2.10
CA HIS A 202 14.16 19.60 1.84
C HIS A 202 12.91 19.38 0.99
N LEU A 203 11.76 19.71 1.55
CA LEU A 203 10.47 19.61 0.86
C LEU A 203 9.91 20.99 0.58
N PRO A 204 9.19 21.19 -0.54
CA PRO A 204 8.51 22.44 -0.82
C PRO A 204 7.51 22.75 0.31
N GLU A 205 7.54 23.97 0.81
CA GLU A 205 6.49 24.42 1.72
C GLU A 205 5.19 24.55 0.95
N VAL A 206 4.16 23.88 1.46
CA VAL A 206 2.81 24.00 0.90
C VAL A 206 2.25 25.32 1.40
N SER A 207 2.38 26.37 0.60
CA SER A 207 1.70 27.65 0.84
C SER A 207 0.19 27.41 0.76
N ARG A 208 -0.54 27.67 1.84
CA ARG A 208 -2.00 27.55 1.90
C ARG A 208 -2.62 28.87 2.34
N ASP A 209 -3.60 29.30 1.59
CA ASP A 209 -4.38 30.51 1.88
C ASP A 209 -5.30 30.36 3.09
N ARG A 210 -5.49 29.14 3.61
CA ARG A 210 -6.38 28.85 4.75
C ARG A 210 -5.72 27.90 5.76
N SER A 211 -6.04 28.12 7.04
CA SER A 211 -5.68 27.19 8.11
C SER A 211 -6.27 25.80 7.85
N PRO A 212 -5.46 24.72 7.89
CA PRO A 212 -5.96 23.38 7.67
C PRO A 212 -6.96 22.97 8.76
N ARG A 213 -8.09 22.42 8.36
CA ARG A 213 -9.07 21.84 9.28
C ARG A 213 -8.91 20.32 9.29
N VAL A 214 -8.65 19.77 10.47
CA VAL A 214 -8.52 18.32 10.65
C VAL A 214 -9.89 17.73 10.99
N ASP A 215 -10.31 16.70 10.30
CA ASP A 215 -11.53 15.95 10.59
C ASP A 215 -11.30 14.93 11.70
N PHE A 216 -11.25 15.41 12.96
CA PHE A 216 -11.09 14.53 14.12
C PHE A 216 -12.24 13.53 14.29
N LEU A 217 -13.47 13.92 13.87
CA LEU A 217 -14.62 13.04 13.99
C LEU A 217 -14.54 11.87 13.00
N GLY A 218 -14.22 12.14 11.72
CA GLY A 218 -14.00 11.11 10.72
C GLY A 218 -12.84 10.19 11.11
N MET A 219 -11.70 10.76 11.57
CA MET A 219 -10.58 9.97 12.10
C MET A 219 -10.99 9.06 13.26
N GLY A 220 -11.80 9.58 14.20
CA GLY A 220 -12.31 8.80 15.34
C GLY A 220 -13.25 7.67 14.91
N MET A 221 -14.17 7.94 13.98
CA MET A 221 -15.08 6.92 13.44
C MET A 221 -14.32 5.82 12.69
N LEU A 222 -13.34 6.20 11.85
CA LEU A 222 -12.48 5.24 11.15
C LEU A 222 -11.68 4.39 12.15
N ALA A 223 -11.12 5.02 13.18
CA ALA A 223 -10.39 4.34 14.24
C ALA A 223 -11.27 3.31 14.95
N LEU A 224 -12.48 3.71 15.32
CA LEU A 224 -13.40 2.84 16.05
C LEU A 224 -13.89 1.68 15.18
N ALA A 225 -14.26 1.95 13.91
CA ALA A 225 -14.68 0.94 12.96
C ALA A 225 -13.59 -0.11 12.72
N THR A 226 -12.36 0.37 12.45
CA THR A 226 -11.21 -0.50 12.21
C THR A 226 -10.82 -1.28 13.46
N SER A 227 -10.84 -0.64 14.64
CA SER A 227 -10.53 -1.31 15.91
C SER A 227 -11.53 -2.40 16.24
N ALA A 228 -12.82 -2.11 16.11
CA ALA A 228 -13.87 -3.11 16.35
C ALA A 228 -13.73 -4.30 15.38
N LEU A 229 -13.50 -4.04 14.10
CA LEU A 229 -13.30 -5.08 13.10
C LEU A 229 -12.06 -5.94 13.41
N LEU A 230 -10.91 -5.31 13.66
CA LEU A 230 -9.66 -6.04 13.88
C LEU A 230 -9.65 -6.78 15.22
N LEU A 231 -10.28 -6.23 16.27
CA LEU A 231 -10.45 -6.94 17.54
C LEU A 231 -11.36 -8.15 17.37
N TRP A 232 -12.49 -7.99 16.68
CA TRP A 232 -13.36 -9.10 16.37
C TRP A 232 -12.62 -10.22 15.64
N VAL A 233 -11.94 -9.87 14.54
CA VAL A 233 -11.21 -10.83 13.71
C VAL A 233 -10.07 -11.52 14.48
N SER A 234 -9.36 -10.81 15.37
CA SER A 234 -8.21 -11.34 16.11
C SER A 234 -8.61 -12.26 17.29
N PHE A 235 -9.77 -12.02 17.90
CA PHE A 235 -10.13 -12.64 19.16
C PHE A 235 -11.36 -13.56 19.08
N ALA A 236 -12.20 -13.45 18.03
CA ALA A 236 -13.29 -14.39 17.82
C ALA A 236 -12.76 -15.82 17.61
N GLY A 237 -13.36 -16.77 18.30
CA GLY A 237 -12.91 -18.16 18.33
C GLY A 237 -11.73 -18.44 19.27
N LYS A 238 -11.18 -17.40 19.93
CA LYS A 238 -10.09 -17.54 20.93
C LYS A 238 -10.53 -17.07 22.31
N LEU A 239 -10.91 -15.80 22.48
CA LEU A 239 -11.38 -15.24 23.74
C LEU A 239 -12.89 -15.33 23.91
N PHE A 240 -13.64 -15.32 22.82
CA PHE A 240 -15.09 -15.45 22.80
C PHE A 240 -15.54 -16.21 21.55
N ALA A 241 -16.68 -16.90 21.66
CA ALA A 241 -17.21 -17.70 20.56
C ALA A 241 -17.64 -16.82 19.37
N TRP A 242 -17.57 -17.35 18.15
CA TRP A 242 -18.00 -16.64 16.94
C TRP A 242 -19.47 -16.17 16.99
N GLY A 243 -20.34 -16.92 17.67
CA GLY A 243 -21.76 -16.60 17.84
C GLY A 243 -22.11 -15.92 19.17
N SER A 244 -21.14 -15.46 19.95
CA SER A 244 -21.38 -14.80 21.23
C SER A 244 -21.89 -13.37 21.08
N TRP A 245 -22.41 -12.81 22.15
CA TRP A 245 -22.91 -11.43 22.16
C TRP A 245 -21.76 -10.40 21.95
N GLU A 246 -20.54 -10.70 22.43
CA GLU A 246 -19.35 -9.87 22.20
C GLU A 246 -19.01 -9.79 20.71
N SER A 247 -19.11 -10.94 20.02
CA SER A 247 -18.91 -11.04 18.59
C SER A 247 -19.91 -10.17 17.82
N VAL A 248 -21.19 -10.30 18.17
CA VAL A 248 -22.27 -9.50 17.57
C VAL A 248 -22.07 -8.01 17.87
N LEU A 249 -21.72 -7.66 19.11
CA LEU A 249 -21.46 -6.27 19.50
C LEU A 249 -20.34 -5.64 18.66
N LEU A 250 -19.20 -6.35 18.52
CA LEU A 250 -18.06 -5.83 17.76
C LEU A 250 -18.37 -5.68 16.26
N ILE A 251 -19.12 -6.63 15.67
CA ILE A 251 -19.56 -6.52 14.27
C ILE A 251 -20.51 -5.34 14.10
N VAL A 252 -21.53 -5.22 14.95
CA VAL A 252 -22.50 -4.12 14.89
C VAL A 252 -21.79 -2.78 15.08
N LEU A 253 -20.88 -2.71 16.06
CA LEU A 253 -20.08 -1.51 16.30
C LEU A 253 -19.24 -1.14 15.07
N ALA A 254 -18.56 -2.11 14.46
CA ALA A 254 -17.77 -1.90 13.25
C ALA A 254 -18.64 -1.38 12.08
N LEU A 255 -19.79 -1.99 11.85
CA LEU A 255 -20.71 -1.61 10.77
C LEU A 255 -21.31 -0.21 11.00
N VAL A 256 -21.83 0.04 12.21
CA VAL A 256 -22.46 1.34 12.56
C VAL A 256 -21.44 2.46 12.43
N THR A 257 -20.23 2.26 12.98
CA THR A 257 -19.18 3.29 12.92
C THR A 257 -18.60 3.46 11.52
N ALA A 258 -18.56 2.39 10.68
CA ALA A 258 -18.17 2.51 9.27
C ALA A 258 -19.22 3.30 8.47
N VAL A 259 -20.52 3.08 8.70
CA VAL A 259 -21.60 3.86 8.07
C VAL A 259 -21.55 5.31 8.55
N ALA A 260 -21.37 5.53 9.86
CA ALA A 260 -21.22 6.87 10.43
C ALA A 260 -19.99 7.59 9.86
N PHE A 261 -18.86 6.89 9.69
CA PHE A 261 -17.66 7.39 9.02
C PHE A 261 -17.99 7.93 7.62
N VAL A 262 -18.63 7.12 6.77
CA VAL A 262 -19.01 7.54 5.41
C VAL A 262 -19.96 8.77 5.44
N ALA A 263 -20.88 8.83 6.41
CA ALA A 263 -21.79 9.96 6.56
C ALA A 263 -21.05 11.25 6.98
N VAL A 264 -20.06 11.14 7.85
CA VAL A 264 -19.18 12.25 8.27
C VAL A 264 -18.31 12.72 7.11
N GLU A 265 -17.65 11.79 6.42
CA GLU A 265 -16.78 12.06 5.25
C GLU A 265 -17.50 12.84 4.14
N ARG A 266 -18.81 12.57 3.92
CA ARG A 266 -19.62 13.30 2.95
C ARG A 266 -19.86 14.76 3.32
N ARG A 267 -19.72 15.13 4.59
CA ARG A 267 -19.99 16.48 5.12
C ARG A 267 -18.72 17.21 5.53
N ALA A 268 -17.61 16.50 5.68
CA ALA A 268 -16.36 17.07 6.11
C ALA A 268 -15.78 18.00 5.02
N SER A 269 -15.29 19.18 5.44
CA SER A 269 -14.60 20.12 4.54
C SER A 269 -13.25 19.61 4.07
N GLU A 270 -12.56 18.83 4.91
CA GLU A 270 -11.27 18.22 4.65
C GLU A 270 -11.32 16.74 5.08
N PRO A 271 -12.00 15.87 4.30
CA PRO A 271 -12.24 14.48 4.67
C PRO A 271 -10.92 13.70 4.85
N THR A 272 -10.90 12.74 5.78
CA THR A 272 -9.74 11.87 6.07
C THR A 272 -9.41 10.96 4.89
N MET A 273 -10.45 10.40 4.29
CA MET A 273 -10.38 9.58 3.09
C MET A 273 -11.31 10.16 2.02
N PRO A 274 -10.86 11.11 1.18
CA PRO A 274 -11.70 11.80 0.21
C PRO A 274 -12.46 10.82 -0.68
N LEU A 275 -13.79 10.82 -0.61
CA LEU A 275 -14.63 9.86 -1.34
C LEU A 275 -14.40 9.91 -2.84
N HIS A 276 -14.12 11.09 -3.42
CA HIS A 276 -13.82 11.23 -4.85
C HIS A 276 -12.54 10.46 -5.26
N VAL A 277 -11.57 10.33 -4.33
CA VAL A 277 -10.35 9.53 -4.56
C VAL A 277 -10.65 8.04 -4.42
N ILE A 278 -11.36 7.66 -3.35
CA ILE A 278 -11.63 6.23 -3.05
C ILE A 278 -12.60 5.62 -4.06
N THR A 279 -13.56 6.39 -4.59
CA THR A 279 -14.53 5.91 -5.58
C THR A 279 -14.02 5.98 -7.02
N GLU A 280 -12.83 6.57 -7.24
CA GLU A 280 -12.20 6.52 -8.56
C GLU A 280 -11.90 5.07 -8.94
N ARG A 281 -12.24 4.70 -10.19
CA ARG A 281 -12.20 3.31 -10.66
C ARG A 281 -10.87 2.61 -10.43
N THR A 282 -9.75 3.27 -10.70
CA THR A 282 -8.41 2.70 -10.53
C THR A 282 -8.11 2.49 -9.05
N THR A 283 -8.51 3.43 -8.20
CA THR A 283 -8.33 3.35 -6.75
C THR A 283 -9.17 2.23 -6.12
N VAL A 284 -10.45 2.09 -6.49
CA VAL A 284 -11.30 0.98 -6.02
C VAL A 284 -10.69 -0.36 -6.38
N LEU A 285 -10.31 -0.53 -7.64
CA LEU A 285 -9.72 -1.79 -8.12
C LEU A 285 -8.36 -2.07 -7.45
N ALA A 286 -7.56 -1.02 -7.20
CA ALA A 286 -6.30 -1.15 -6.48
C ALA A 286 -6.49 -1.52 -5.01
N ILE A 287 -7.51 -0.98 -4.33
CA ILE A 287 -7.88 -1.33 -2.96
C ILE A 287 -8.29 -2.81 -2.88
N ILE A 288 -9.19 -3.26 -3.77
CA ILE A 288 -9.62 -4.67 -3.80
C ILE A 288 -8.44 -5.59 -4.08
N ALA A 289 -7.60 -5.25 -5.06
CA ALA A 289 -6.37 -5.98 -5.37
C ALA A 289 -5.39 -5.99 -4.18
N ALA A 290 -5.28 -4.88 -3.44
CA ALA A 290 -4.40 -4.76 -2.27
C ALA A 290 -4.90 -5.62 -1.09
N ILE A 291 -6.22 -5.71 -0.87
CA ILE A 291 -6.82 -6.61 0.14
C ILE A 291 -6.43 -8.06 -0.17
N ALA A 292 -6.64 -8.52 -1.40
CA ALA A 292 -6.35 -9.89 -1.80
C ALA A 292 -4.84 -10.19 -1.80
N THR A 293 -4.00 -9.23 -2.25
CA THR A 293 -2.53 -9.36 -2.19
C THR A 293 -2.03 -9.38 -0.74
N GLY A 294 -2.62 -8.55 0.13
CA GLY A 294 -2.34 -8.54 1.56
C GLY A 294 -2.70 -9.86 2.21
N ALA A 295 -3.86 -10.43 1.87
CA ALA A 295 -4.29 -11.75 2.32
C ALA A 295 -3.27 -12.84 1.93
N ALA A 296 -2.84 -12.88 0.66
CA ALA A 296 -1.84 -13.83 0.18
C ALA A 296 -0.49 -13.66 0.89
N MET A 297 -0.03 -12.41 1.09
CA MET A 297 1.25 -12.11 1.73
C MET A 297 1.27 -12.55 3.20
N PHE A 298 0.28 -12.09 4.00
CA PHE A 298 0.28 -12.39 5.44
C PHE A 298 -0.03 -13.85 5.73
N ALA A 299 -0.94 -14.47 4.96
CA ALA A 299 -1.26 -15.87 5.11
C ALA A 299 -0.08 -16.76 4.76
N SER A 300 0.60 -16.55 3.63
CA SER A 300 1.77 -17.34 3.26
C SER A 300 2.89 -17.18 4.29
N THR A 301 3.17 -15.97 4.76
CA THR A 301 4.23 -15.75 5.76
C THR A 301 3.92 -16.42 7.09
N THR A 302 2.66 -16.36 7.57
CA THR A 302 2.28 -16.89 8.87
C THR A 302 2.19 -18.43 8.87
N TYR A 303 1.46 -18.99 7.90
CA TYR A 303 1.14 -20.42 7.92
C TYR A 303 2.23 -21.30 7.32
N LEU A 304 3.08 -20.73 6.46
CA LEU A 304 4.22 -21.46 5.92
C LEU A 304 5.28 -21.76 6.99
N GLY A 305 5.51 -20.81 7.90
CA GLY A 305 6.38 -21.04 9.05
C GLY A 305 5.89 -22.19 9.93
N GLN A 306 4.57 -22.24 10.18
CA GLN A 306 3.95 -23.34 10.92
C GLN A 306 4.01 -24.66 10.13
N TYR A 307 3.79 -24.64 8.83
CA TYR A 307 3.91 -25.82 7.97
C TYR A 307 5.29 -26.45 8.05
N PHE A 308 6.36 -25.67 7.96
CA PHE A 308 7.70 -26.21 8.08
C PHE A 308 7.98 -26.79 9.48
N GLN A 309 7.51 -26.14 10.53
CA GLN A 309 7.76 -26.59 11.92
C GLN A 309 6.84 -27.75 12.32
N LEU A 310 5.54 -27.62 12.15
CA LEU A 310 4.55 -28.59 12.63
C LEU A 310 4.21 -29.66 11.60
N GLY A 311 4.21 -29.32 10.31
CA GLY A 311 3.93 -30.26 9.22
C GLY A 311 5.16 -31.08 8.81
N GLN A 312 6.32 -30.47 8.69
CA GLN A 312 7.54 -31.15 8.24
C GLN A 312 8.55 -31.46 9.35
N GLY A 313 8.37 -30.87 10.54
CA GLY A 313 9.22 -31.13 11.71
C GLY A 313 10.57 -30.44 11.71
N TYR A 314 10.75 -29.36 10.90
CA TYR A 314 11.94 -28.55 10.92
C TYR A 314 12.04 -27.67 12.18
N THR A 315 13.25 -27.36 12.59
CA THR A 315 13.49 -26.40 13.67
C THR A 315 13.05 -25.00 13.27
N PRO A 316 12.78 -24.10 14.23
CA PRO A 316 12.45 -22.70 13.92
C PRO A 316 13.49 -22.00 13.03
N THR A 317 14.78 -22.27 13.25
CA THR A 317 15.87 -21.70 12.42
C THR A 317 15.85 -22.23 11.00
N GLU A 318 15.68 -23.55 10.79
CA GLU A 318 15.54 -24.16 9.48
C GLU A 318 14.31 -23.65 8.75
N SER A 319 13.17 -23.55 9.46
CA SER A 319 11.94 -22.96 8.93
C SER A 319 12.16 -21.54 8.41
N GLY A 320 12.86 -20.71 9.15
CA GLY A 320 13.23 -19.36 8.73
C GLY A 320 14.09 -19.34 7.47
N LEU A 321 15.08 -20.24 7.37
CA LEU A 321 15.93 -20.38 6.19
C LEU A 321 15.16 -20.87 4.97
N LEU A 322 14.24 -21.82 5.16
CA LEU A 322 13.38 -22.33 4.10
C LEU A 322 12.38 -21.28 3.55
N MET A 323 12.14 -20.19 4.28
CA MET A 323 11.33 -19.05 3.80
C MET A 323 12.14 -18.05 2.94
N LEU A 324 13.47 -18.13 2.89
CA LEU A 324 14.32 -17.21 2.11
C LEU A 324 13.94 -17.14 0.61
N PRO A 325 13.52 -18.21 -0.08
CA PRO A 325 13.08 -18.11 -1.47
C PRO A 325 11.90 -17.13 -1.68
N GLN A 326 10.95 -17.06 -0.75
CA GLN A 326 9.85 -16.08 -0.82
C GLN A 326 10.36 -14.65 -0.76
N VAL A 327 11.36 -14.42 0.06
CA VAL A 327 11.99 -13.11 0.23
C VAL A 327 12.74 -12.68 -1.00
N VAL A 328 13.60 -13.58 -1.50
CA VAL A 328 14.35 -13.36 -2.74
C VAL A 328 13.39 -13.09 -3.89
N GLY A 329 12.31 -13.87 -3.98
CA GLY A 329 11.24 -13.62 -4.93
C GLY A 329 10.62 -12.24 -4.79
N SER A 330 10.27 -11.82 -3.57
CA SER A 330 9.66 -10.52 -3.29
C SER A 330 10.61 -9.35 -3.60
N PHE A 331 11.88 -9.48 -3.24
CA PHE A 331 12.93 -8.53 -3.56
C PHE A 331 13.10 -8.37 -5.08
N LEU A 332 13.26 -9.48 -5.79
CA LEU A 332 13.42 -9.49 -7.25
C LEU A 332 12.17 -8.94 -7.94
N GLY A 333 10.98 -9.41 -7.53
CA GLY A 333 9.71 -8.96 -8.09
C GLY A 333 9.52 -7.45 -7.95
N SER A 334 9.77 -6.90 -6.76
CA SER A 334 9.67 -5.46 -6.52
C SER A 334 10.69 -4.65 -7.33
N THR A 335 11.96 -5.09 -7.32
CA THR A 335 13.04 -4.36 -7.98
C THR A 335 12.92 -4.41 -9.51
N ILE A 336 12.68 -5.60 -10.07
CA ILE A 336 12.54 -5.79 -11.52
C ILE A 336 11.29 -5.06 -12.03
N ALA A 337 10.15 -5.23 -11.36
CA ALA A 337 8.91 -4.56 -11.74
C ALA A 337 9.07 -3.03 -11.71
N GLY A 338 9.66 -2.50 -10.65
CA GLY A 338 9.90 -1.06 -10.52
C GLY A 338 10.81 -0.51 -11.63
N GLN A 339 11.89 -1.22 -11.97
CA GLN A 339 12.79 -0.82 -13.07
C GLN A 339 12.10 -0.89 -14.44
N LEU A 340 11.33 -1.97 -14.70
CA LEU A 340 10.60 -2.13 -15.96
C LEU A 340 9.53 -1.05 -16.12
N ILE A 341 8.79 -0.72 -15.04
CA ILE A 341 7.78 0.35 -15.05
C ILE A 341 8.44 1.68 -15.38
N SER A 342 9.55 2.02 -14.73
CA SER A 342 10.27 3.27 -15.00
C SER A 342 10.83 3.32 -16.42
N ARG A 343 11.36 2.21 -16.93
CA ARG A 343 11.93 2.13 -18.28
C ARG A 343 10.88 2.26 -19.37
N PHE A 344 9.76 1.53 -19.25
CA PHE A 344 8.73 1.46 -20.29
C PHE A 344 7.61 2.51 -20.11
N GLY A 345 7.48 3.12 -18.93
CA GLY A 345 6.40 4.05 -18.61
C GLY A 345 5.00 3.42 -18.53
N ARG A 346 4.92 2.10 -18.57
CA ARG A 346 3.69 1.31 -18.54
C ARG A 346 3.68 0.37 -17.35
N TRP A 347 2.70 0.48 -16.49
CA TRP A 347 2.62 -0.26 -15.24
C TRP A 347 1.66 -1.46 -15.30
N LYS A 348 0.56 -1.36 -16.06
CA LYS A 348 -0.52 -2.36 -16.08
C LYS A 348 -0.02 -3.75 -16.49
N ARG A 349 0.74 -3.85 -17.58
CA ARG A 349 1.24 -5.15 -18.07
C ARG A 349 2.10 -5.86 -17.04
N ILE A 350 2.91 -5.12 -16.32
CA ILE A 350 3.81 -5.64 -15.28
C ILE A 350 3.00 -6.13 -14.08
N LEU A 351 1.97 -5.37 -13.65
CA LEU A 351 1.05 -5.81 -12.60
C LEU A 351 0.26 -7.06 -12.99
N VAL A 352 -0.17 -7.19 -14.27
CA VAL A 352 -0.85 -8.40 -14.76
C VAL A 352 0.08 -9.61 -14.66
N VAL A 353 1.33 -9.48 -15.12
CA VAL A 353 2.34 -10.56 -14.98
C VAL A 353 2.55 -10.92 -13.52
N GLY A 354 2.69 -9.92 -12.64
CA GLY A 354 2.82 -10.14 -11.19
C GLY A 354 1.63 -10.89 -10.58
N ALA A 355 0.40 -10.53 -10.98
CA ALA A 355 -0.81 -11.19 -10.52
C ALA A 355 -0.93 -12.64 -11.03
N VAL A 356 -0.52 -12.91 -12.26
CA VAL A 356 -0.47 -14.28 -12.81
C VAL A 356 0.57 -15.11 -12.08
N VAL A 357 1.78 -14.58 -11.85
CA VAL A 357 2.84 -15.27 -11.12
C VAL A 357 2.42 -15.57 -9.69
N LEU A 358 1.74 -14.63 -9.02
CA LEU A 358 1.17 -14.85 -7.68
C LEU A 358 0.16 -15.99 -7.68
N ALA A 359 -0.79 -15.97 -8.62
CA ALA A 359 -1.80 -17.00 -8.74
C ALA A 359 -1.18 -18.38 -9.00
N VAL A 360 -0.24 -18.47 -9.94
CA VAL A 360 0.48 -19.72 -10.26
C VAL A 360 1.20 -20.26 -9.02
N GLY A 361 1.96 -19.42 -8.31
CA GLY A 361 2.67 -19.83 -7.10
C GLY A 361 1.73 -20.37 -6.01
N LEU A 362 0.58 -19.70 -5.79
CA LEU A 362 -0.43 -20.11 -4.81
C LEU A 362 -1.14 -21.41 -5.23
N PHE A 363 -1.53 -21.56 -6.49
CA PHE A 363 -2.18 -22.79 -6.96
C PHE A 363 -1.21 -24.00 -6.97
N LEU A 364 0.07 -23.80 -7.26
CA LEU A 364 1.08 -24.85 -7.11
C LEU A 364 1.23 -25.26 -5.64
N GLY A 365 1.17 -24.31 -4.71
CA GLY A 365 1.17 -24.56 -3.27
C GLY A 365 -0.10 -25.26 -2.76
N ALA A 366 -1.19 -25.28 -3.53
CA ALA A 366 -2.43 -25.99 -3.14
C ALA A 366 -2.23 -27.52 -3.04
N GLY A 367 -1.22 -28.08 -3.69
CA GLY A 367 -0.86 -29.50 -3.59
C GLY A 367 0.11 -29.83 -2.46
N LEU A 368 0.36 -28.94 -1.51
CA LEU A 368 1.28 -29.18 -0.38
C LEU A 368 0.79 -30.32 0.51
N THR A 369 1.71 -31.22 0.85
CA THR A 369 1.56 -32.29 1.81
C THR A 369 2.76 -32.29 2.77
N HIS A 370 2.69 -33.03 3.86
CA HIS A 370 3.83 -33.12 4.79
C HIS A 370 5.09 -33.79 4.16
N THR A 371 4.92 -34.52 3.06
CA THR A 371 6.02 -35.19 2.34
C THR A 371 6.57 -34.38 1.16
N THR A 372 6.00 -33.21 0.87
CA THR A 372 6.47 -32.37 -0.24
C THR A 372 7.92 -31.94 -0.03
N PRO A 373 8.84 -32.20 -1.00
CA PRO A 373 10.24 -31.83 -0.84
C PRO A 373 10.42 -30.32 -0.63
N ALA A 374 11.26 -29.91 0.32
CA ALA A 374 11.47 -28.52 0.68
C ALA A 374 11.92 -27.63 -0.50
N TRP A 375 12.72 -28.17 -1.45
CA TRP A 375 13.14 -27.43 -2.64
C TRP A 375 11.96 -27.08 -3.56
N LEU A 376 10.97 -27.98 -3.66
CA LEU A 376 9.76 -27.74 -4.46
C LEU A 376 8.86 -26.68 -3.80
N VAL A 377 8.71 -26.75 -2.46
CA VAL A 377 8.06 -25.69 -1.68
C VAL A 377 8.77 -24.36 -1.91
N GLY A 378 10.12 -24.37 -1.91
CA GLY A 378 10.95 -23.20 -2.20
C GLY A 378 10.62 -22.53 -3.55
N ILE A 379 10.37 -23.32 -4.60
CA ILE A 379 9.96 -22.78 -5.90
C ILE A 379 8.59 -22.10 -5.81
N PHE A 380 7.60 -22.75 -5.19
CA PHE A 380 6.24 -22.20 -5.09
C PHE A 380 6.23 -20.87 -4.33
N ILE A 381 6.92 -20.83 -3.19
CA ILE A 381 6.97 -19.63 -2.36
C ILE A 381 7.82 -18.51 -2.99
N CYS A 382 8.85 -18.86 -3.80
CA CYS A 382 9.58 -17.88 -4.59
C CYS A 382 8.66 -17.20 -5.61
N LEU A 383 7.80 -17.95 -6.29
CA LEU A 383 6.79 -17.40 -7.20
C LEU A 383 5.77 -16.52 -6.45
N VAL A 384 5.28 -16.98 -5.29
CA VAL A 384 4.40 -16.16 -4.44
C VAL A 384 5.09 -14.85 -4.06
N GLY A 385 6.35 -14.93 -3.60
CA GLY A 385 7.15 -13.76 -3.28
C GLY A 385 7.29 -12.80 -4.46
N LEU A 386 7.63 -13.32 -5.62
CA LEU A 386 7.83 -12.54 -6.85
C LEU A 386 6.53 -11.82 -7.27
N GLY A 387 5.39 -12.49 -7.17
CA GLY A 387 4.08 -11.90 -7.41
C GLY A 387 3.73 -10.79 -6.40
N VAL A 388 3.85 -11.09 -5.10
CA VAL A 388 3.61 -10.12 -4.02
C VAL A 388 4.53 -8.90 -4.15
N GLY A 389 5.84 -9.11 -4.40
CA GLY A 389 6.81 -8.04 -4.58
C GLY A 389 6.46 -7.13 -5.76
N THR A 390 6.02 -7.72 -6.88
CA THR A 390 5.57 -6.97 -8.06
C THR A 390 4.34 -6.11 -7.77
N LEU A 391 3.38 -6.63 -7.02
CA LEU A 391 2.09 -5.96 -6.79
C LEU A 391 2.14 -4.92 -5.66
N ASN A 392 2.82 -5.21 -4.56
CA ASN A 392 2.70 -4.52 -3.30
C ASN A 392 2.88 -3.00 -3.38
N GLN A 393 3.98 -2.52 -3.94
CA GLN A 393 4.27 -1.09 -4.07
C GLN A 393 3.72 -0.50 -5.37
N ASN A 394 3.61 -1.31 -6.41
CA ASN A 394 3.18 -0.80 -7.72
C ASN A 394 1.67 -0.60 -7.83
N LEU A 395 0.84 -1.22 -6.97
CA LEU A 395 -0.57 -0.85 -6.81
C LEU A 395 -0.72 0.57 -6.25
N VAL A 396 0.11 0.94 -5.26
CA VAL A 396 0.16 2.30 -4.74
C VAL A 396 0.58 3.30 -5.83
N LEU A 397 1.63 2.93 -6.60
CA LEU A 397 2.10 3.75 -7.72
C LEU A 397 1.00 3.96 -8.79
N ALA A 398 0.21 2.94 -9.11
CA ALA A 398 -0.89 3.04 -10.05
C ALA A 398 -1.93 4.09 -9.58
N VAL A 399 -2.29 4.08 -8.29
CA VAL A 399 -3.20 5.07 -7.70
C VAL A 399 -2.56 6.46 -7.67
N GLN A 400 -1.31 6.57 -7.26
CA GLN A 400 -0.58 7.85 -7.25
C GLN A 400 -0.49 8.52 -8.63
N ASN A 401 -0.62 7.75 -9.72
CA ASN A 401 -0.60 8.29 -11.07
C ASN A 401 -1.96 8.87 -11.51
N THR A 402 -3.05 8.53 -10.82
CA THR A 402 -4.41 9.01 -11.13
C THR A 402 -4.86 10.17 -10.24
N VAL A 403 -4.20 10.38 -9.11
CA VAL A 403 -4.55 11.44 -8.14
C VAL A 403 -3.62 12.64 -8.22
N GLY A 404 -4.13 13.80 -7.83
CA GLY A 404 -3.33 15.02 -7.70
C GLY A 404 -2.40 14.98 -6.48
N LEU A 405 -1.42 15.90 -6.45
CA LEU A 405 -0.48 16.03 -5.32
C LEU A 405 -1.18 16.33 -3.99
N LYS A 406 -2.35 16.96 -4.04
CA LYS A 406 -3.16 17.32 -2.87
C LYS A 406 -3.69 16.11 -2.11
N ASP A 407 -4.02 15.03 -2.82
CA ASP A 407 -4.67 13.83 -2.26
C ASP A 407 -3.71 12.61 -2.26
N MET A 408 -2.41 12.85 -2.51
CA MET A 408 -1.40 11.81 -2.66
C MET A 408 -1.23 10.96 -1.38
N GLY A 409 -1.27 11.62 -0.22
CA GLY A 409 -1.14 10.97 1.07
C GLY A 409 -2.35 10.12 1.41
N ALA A 410 -3.55 10.67 1.26
CA ALA A 410 -4.81 9.97 1.49
C ALA A 410 -4.94 8.74 0.56
N ALA A 411 -4.64 8.89 -0.73
CA ALA A 411 -4.71 7.82 -1.71
C ALA A 411 -3.72 6.68 -1.42
N SER A 412 -2.46 7.02 -1.15
CA SER A 412 -1.41 6.04 -0.85
C SER A 412 -1.68 5.27 0.44
N SER A 413 -2.08 6.01 1.48
CA SER A 413 -2.37 5.41 2.79
C SER A 413 -3.65 4.57 2.78
N ALA A 414 -4.65 4.90 1.95
CA ALA A 414 -5.84 4.07 1.78
C ALA A 414 -5.49 2.68 1.24
N VAL A 415 -4.69 2.59 0.17
CA VAL A 415 -4.25 1.28 -0.38
C VAL A 415 -3.46 0.49 0.67
N ALA A 416 -2.54 1.13 1.41
CA ALA A 416 -1.76 0.48 2.46
C ALA A 416 -2.65 0.01 3.64
N PHE A 417 -3.61 0.82 4.04
CA PHE A 417 -4.58 0.52 5.08
C PHE A 417 -5.42 -0.73 4.73
N PHE A 418 -6.08 -0.72 3.59
CA PHE A 418 -6.92 -1.84 3.17
C PHE A 418 -6.11 -3.13 2.95
N ARG A 419 -4.87 -3.04 2.49
CA ARG A 419 -3.95 -4.18 2.42
C ARG A 419 -3.68 -4.78 3.80
N THR A 420 -3.40 -3.93 4.80
CA THR A 420 -3.11 -4.39 6.17
C THR A 420 -4.33 -5.00 6.83
N VAL A 421 -5.50 -4.36 6.69
CA VAL A 421 -6.78 -4.88 7.20
C VAL A 421 -7.13 -6.20 6.52
N GLY A 422 -7.03 -6.26 5.19
CA GLY A 422 -7.28 -7.49 4.42
C GLY A 422 -6.37 -8.63 4.83
N GLY A 423 -5.08 -8.34 5.06
CA GLY A 423 -4.12 -9.31 5.58
C GLY A 423 -4.45 -9.82 6.96
N ALA A 424 -4.82 -8.95 7.89
CA ALA A 424 -5.22 -9.34 9.25
C ALA A 424 -6.48 -10.21 9.26
N VAL A 425 -7.50 -9.83 8.48
CA VAL A 425 -8.71 -10.62 8.30
C VAL A 425 -8.40 -12.00 7.73
N ALA A 426 -7.55 -12.05 6.71
CA ALA A 426 -7.17 -13.31 6.07
C ALA A 426 -6.42 -14.25 7.01
N VAL A 427 -5.47 -13.74 7.81
CA VAL A 427 -4.75 -14.56 8.80
C VAL A 427 -5.73 -15.24 9.75
N SER A 428 -6.70 -14.50 10.29
CA SER A 428 -7.68 -15.08 11.22
C SER A 428 -8.63 -16.07 10.54
N MET A 429 -9.12 -15.75 9.34
CA MET A 429 -9.99 -16.65 8.56
C MET A 429 -9.25 -17.95 8.20
N PHE A 430 -8.00 -17.86 7.78
CA PHE A 430 -7.18 -19.02 7.43
C PHE A 430 -6.84 -19.84 8.68
N GLY A 431 -6.61 -19.19 9.83
CA GLY A 431 -6.45 -19.90 11.10
C GLY A 431 -7.67 -20.72 11.47
N ALA A 432 -8.86 -20.14 11.40
CA ALA A 432 -10.10 -20.85 11.65
C ALA A 432 -10.32 -22.01 10.66
N LEU A 433 -9.99 -21.80 9.38
CA LEU A 433 -10.07 -22.84 8.34
C LEU A 433 -9.10 -23.99 8.61
N LEU A 434 -7.85 -23.69 8.99
CA LEU A 434 -6.84 -24.67 9.33
C LEU A 434 -7.26 -25.49 10.56
N THR A 435 -7.68 -24.82 11.62
CA THR A 435 -8.16 -25.48 12.85
C THR A 435 -9.32 -26.42 12.57
N ARG A 436 -10.31 -25.97 11.78
CA ARG A 436 -11.44 -26.81 11.36
C ARG A 436 -11.00 -28.01 10.52
N HIS A 437 -10.09 -27.82 9.58
CA HIS A 437 -9.53 -28.89 8.75
C HIS A 437 -8.81 -29.91 9.61
N MET A 438 -7.95 -29.48 10.52
CA MET A 438 -7.25 -30.36 11.45
C MET A 438 -8.20 -31.14 12.35
N ALA A 439 -9.20 -30.49 12.96
CA ALA A 439 -10.19 -31.16 13.77
C ALA A 439 -10.93 -32.26 12.99
N THR A 440 -11.28 -31.99 11.72
CA THR A 440 -11.93 -32.95 10.84
C THR A 440 -11.02 -34.14 10.50
N GLN A 441 -9.77 -33.91 10.21
CA GLN A 441 -8.81 -34.98 9.89
C GLN A 441 -8.48 -35.82 11.12
N MET A 442 -8.28 -35.17 12.28
CA MET A 442 -8.02 -35.89 13.53
C MET A 442 -9.22 -36.73 14.01
N SER A 443 -10.45 -36.24 13.84
CA SER A 443 -11.64 -37.02 14.15
C SER A 443 -11.81 -38.22 13.22
N ARG A 444 -11.47 -38.12 11.95
CA ARG A 444 -11.43 -39.25 10.99
C ARG A 444 -10.39 -40.28 11.40
N PHE A 445 -9.16 -39.80 11.69
CA PHE A 445 -8.08 -40.66 12.15
C PHE A 445 -8.45 -41.44 13.42
N ALA A 446 -9.07 -40.77 14.43
CA ALA A 446 -9.55 -41.39 15.65
C ALA A 446 -10.62 -42.47 15.38
N ALA A 447 -11.57 -42.18 14.48
CA ALA A 447 -12.63 -43.13 14.11
C ALA A 447 -12.04 -44.37 13.37
N GLU A 448 -11.04 -44.20 12.50
CA GLU A 448 -10.40 -45.29 11.78
C GLU A 448 -9.56 -46.20 12.70
N HIS A 449 -8.99 -45.65 13.79
CA HIS A 449 -8.17 -46.39 14.75
C HIS A 449 -8.90 -46.78 16.02
N GLY A 450 -10.21 -46.55 16.10
CA GLY A 450 -11.02 -46.90 17.26
C GLY A 450 -10.66 -46.15 18.55
N MET A 451 -10.04 -44.96 18.40
CA MET A 451 -9.68 -44.10 19.53
C MET A 451 -10.86 -43.24 19.94
N ASP A 452 -10.97 -42.96 21.25
CA ASP A 452 -11.99 -42.04 21.74
C ASP A 452 -11.70 -40.61 21.20
N SER A 453 -12.70 -40.01 20.57
CA SER A 453 -12.59 -38.64 20.01
C SER A 453 -12.27 -37.56 21.06
N SER A 454 -12.52 -37.87 22.36
CA SER A 454 -12.13 -36.99 23.47
C SER A 454 -10.63 -36.97 23.75
N ALA A 455 -9.88 -37.96 23.24
CA ALA A 455 -8.43 -38.08 23.39
C ALA A 455 -7.65 -37.36 22.27
N THR A 456 -8.33 -36.74 21.30
CA THR A 456 -7.67 -35.99 20.25
C THR A 456 -7.11 -34.67 20.81
N PRO A 457 -5.80 -34.40 20.64
CA PRO A 457 -5.19 -33.17 21.14
C PRO A 457 -5.84 -31.92 20.49
N ASP A 458 -6.06 -30.89 21.30
CA ASP A 458 -6.51 -29.60 20.76
C ASP A 458 -5.43 -29.04 19.81
N ALA A 459 -5.81 -28.77 18.56
CA ALA A 459 -4.93 -28.30 17.49
C ALA A 459 -4.16 -27.02 17.86
N ALA A 460 -4.58 -26.30 18.90
CA ALA A 460 -3.94 -25.06 19.35
C ALA A 460 -2.81 -25.27 20.38
N SER A 461 -2.71 -26.47 21.02
CA SER A 461 -1.81 -26.71 22.15
C SER A 461 -1.04 -28.04 22.04
N ILE A 462 -0.82 -28.56 20.83
CA ILE A 462 -0.17 -29.86 20.63
C ILE A 462 1.31 -29.80 21.00
N ASP A 463 1.68 -30.47 22.08
CA ASP A 463 3.07 -30.84 22.35
C ASP A 463 3.43 -32.07 21.48
N LEU A 464 4.13 -31.82 20.38
CA LEU A 464 4.51 -32.85 19.41
C LEU A 464 5.53 -33.85 20.00
N ALA A 465 6.25 -33.49 21.04
CA ALA A 465 7.35 -34.30 21.60
C ALA A 465 6.85 -35.53 22.35
N GLY A 466 5.61 -35.51 22.85
CA GLY A 466 5.00 -36.61 23.63
C GLY A 466 4.04 -37.52 22.85
N LEU A 467 3.84 -37.27 21.53
CA LEU A 467 2.84 -38.01 20.75
C LEU A 467 3.35 -39.35 20.24
N PRO A 468 2.50 -40.41 20.22
CA PRO A 468 2.82 -41.65 19.51
C PRO A 468 3.14 -41.39 18.03
N PRO A 469 4.04 -42.17 17.40
CA PRO A 469 4.46 -41.94 16.01
C PRO A 469 3.32 -41.89 14.98
N GLU A 470 2.28 -42.69 15.18
CA GLU A 470 1.09 -42.77 14.33
C GLU A 470 0.26 -41.47 14.41
N VAL A 471 0.03 -40.97 15.62
CA VAL A 471 -0.68 -39.70 15.85
C VAL A 471 0.12 -38.53 15.32
N LEU A 472 1.47 -38.53 15.52
CA LEU A 472 2.36 -37.53 14.99
C LEU A 472 2.31 -37.49 13.45
N GLY A 473 2.26 -38.65 12.79
CA GLY A 473 2.09 -38.75 11.34
C GLY A 473 0.78 -38.12 10.87
N ALA A 474 -0.33 -38.42 11.54
CA ALA A 474 -1.65 -37.87 11.23
C ALA A 474 -1.70 -36.34 11.43
N VAL A 475 -1.07 -35.83 12.49
CA VAL A 475 -0.98 -34.38 12.74
C VAL A 475 -0.18 -33.69 11.63
N ARG A 476 0.96 -34.23 11.22
CA ARG A 476 1.78 -33.70 10.14
C ARG A 476 1.06 -33.69 8.80
N GLU A 477 0.33 -34.77 8.50
CA GLU A 477 -0.48 -34.86 7.29
C GLU A 477 -1.62 -33.83 7.30
N ALA A 478 -2.33 -33.68 8.41
CA ALA A 478 -3.39 -32.70 8.57
C ALA A 478 -2.87 -31.25 8.42
N TYR A 479 -1.68 -30.94 8.94
CA TYR A 479 -1.03 -29.64 8.73
C TYR A 479 -0.60 -29.43 7.26
N GLY A 480 -0.04 -30.44 6.64
CA GLY A 480 0.38 -30.40 5.25
C GLY A 480 -0.79 -30.11 4.31
N THR A 481 -1.81 -30.95 4.36
CA THR A 481 -3.03 -30.80 3.53
C THR A 481 -3.82 -29.56 3.88
N GLY A 482 -3.88 -29.19 5.17
CA GLY A 482 -4.50 -27.96 5.64
C GLY A 482 -3.81 -26.72 5.06
N THR A 483 -2.48 -26.68 5.05
CA THR A 483 -1.72 -25.59 4.42
C THR A 483 -1.98 -25.53 2.92
N GLY A 484 -2.05 -26.69 2.23
CA GLY A 484 -2.43 -26.76 0.82
C GLY A 484 -3.82 -26.14 0.56
N LEU A 485 -4.79 -26.42 1.44
CA LEU A 485 -6.12 -25.79 1.38
C LEU A 485 -6.07 -24.27 1.54
N LEU A 486 -5.23 -23.76 2.46
CA LEU A 486 -5.05 -22.31 2.62
C LEU A 486 -4.47 -21.67 1.36
N PHE A 487 -3.49 -22.32 0.73
CA PHE A 487 -2.90 -21.85 -0.54
C PHE A 487 -3.92 -21.89 -1.68
N LEU A 488 -4.81 -22.88 -1.72
CA LEU A 488 -5.90 -22.93 -2.69
C LEU A 488 -6.85 -21.74 -2.52
N VAL A 489 -7.30 -21.46 -1.31
CA VAL A 489 -8.20 -20.34 -1.01
C VAL A 489 -7.52 -19.00 -1.33
N ALA A 490 -6.25 -18.85 -0.97
CA ALA A 490 -5.45 -17.67 -1.32
C ALA A 490 -5.27 -17.56 -2.85
N GLY A 491 -5.11 -18.69 -3.55
CA GLY A 491 -5.05 -18.77 -5.01
C GLY A 491 -6.34 -18.25 -5.66
N ILE A 492 -7.49 -18.67 -5.17
CA ILE A 492 -8.79 -18.16 -5.63
C ILE A 492 -8.89 -16.65 -5.36
N ALA A 493 -8.49 -16.18 -4.18
CA ALA A 493 -8.48 -14.76 -3.86
C ALA A 493 -7.52 -13.98 -4.79
N SER A 494 -6.39 -14.56 -5.20
CA SER A 494 -5.45 -13.92 -6.13
C SER A 494 -6.02 -13.72 -7.54
N LEU A 495 -7.00 -14.53 -7.97
CA LEU A 495 -7.74 -14.31 -9.21
C LEU A 495 -8.54 -13.00 -9.16
N VAL A 496 -9.01 -12.60 -7.97
CA VAL A 496 -9.64 -11.29 -7.78
C VAL A 496 -8.62 -10.17 -8.03
N THR A 497 -7.38 -10.33 -7.54
CA THR A 497 -6.29 -9.39 -7.85
C THR A 497 -6.05 -9.30 -9.36
N LEU A 498 -5.95 -10.45 -10.04
CA LEU A 498 -5.75 -10.49 -11.49
C LEU A 498 -6.90 -9.81 -12.23
N LEU A 499 -8.15 -10.11 -11.87
CA LEU A 499 -9.33 -9.50 -12.46
C LEU A 499 -9.33 -7.98 -12.25
N CYS A 500 -9.07 -7.51 -11.04
CA CYS A 500 -9.00 -6.08 -10.74
C CYS A 500 -7.93 -5.38 -11.59
N VAL A 501 -6.73 -5.95 -11.69
CA VAL A 501 -5.63 -5.36 -12.48
C VAL A 501 -5.99 -5.35 -13.99
N LEU A 502 -6.65 -6.39 -14.49
CA LEU A 502 -7.13 -6.42 -15.88
C LEU A 502 -8.18 -5.34 -16.17
N LEU A 503 -9.06 -5.06 -15.20
CA LEU A 503 -10.12 -4.05 -15.31
C LEU A 503 -9.63 -2.61 -15.11
N MET A 504 -8.43 -2.39 -14.54
CA MET A 504 -7.82 -1.07 -14.41
C MET A 504 -7.56 -0.46 -15.79
N LYS A 505 -7.80 0.86 -15.91
CA LYS A 505 -7.45 1.62 -17.12
C LYS A 505 -5.99 2.03 -17.04
N GLU A 506 -5.19 1.64 -18.04
CA GLU A 506 -3.80 2.07 -18.09
C GLU A 506 -3.71 3.55 -18.48
N THR A 507 -3.12 4.34 -17.59
CA THR A 507 -2.71 5.71 -17.87
C THR A 507 -1.20 5.73 -17.92
N PRO A 508 -0.58 6.15 -19.06
CA PRO A 508 0.88 6.26 -19.14
C PRO A 508 1.41 7.14 -18.01
N LEU A 509 2.57 6.79 -17.48
CA LEU A 509 3.21 7.63 -16.47
C LEU A 509 3.64 8.96 -17.09
N ARG A 510 3.25 10.06 -16.45
CA ARG A 510 3.61 11.40 -16.92
C ARG A 510 5.12 11.61 -16.81
N THR A 511 5.71 12.17 -17.86
CA THR A 511 7.11 12.61 -17.89
C THR A 511 7.24 14.07 -17.50
N THR A 512 6.11 14.79 -17.43
CA THR A 512 6.03 16.22 -17.18
C THR A 512 5.76 16.51 -15.70
N VAL A 513 6.30 17.62 -15.23
CA VAL A 513 6.01 18.19 -13.91
C VAL A 513 5.41 19.58 -14.16
N ASP A 514 4.33 19.90 -13.42
CA ASP A 514 3.75 21.24 -13.47
C ASP A 514 4.72 22.19 -12.74
N VAL A 515 5.28 23.13 -13.48
CA VAL A 515 6.17 24.18 -12.99
C VAL A 515 5.42 25.50 -13.06
N ALA A 516 5.47 26.27 -11.98
CA ALA A 516 4.93 27.62 -11.99
C ALA A 516 5.94 28.54 -12.71
N GLU A 517 5.54 29.11 -13.82
CA GLU A 517 6.27 30.14 -14.53
C GLU A 517 5.66 31.51 -14.24
N VAL A 518 6.50 32.45 -13.83
CA VAL A 518 6.07 33.84 -13.67
C VAL A 518 6.37 34.54 -15.01
N ASP A 519 5.34 35.05 -15.63
CA ASP A 519 5.47 35.85 -16.83
C ASP A 519 6.26 37.13 -16.46
N PRO A 520 7.43 37.35 -17.05
CA PRO A 520 8.30 38.49 -16.71
C PRO A 520 7.70 39.87 -17.06
N GLU A 521 6.71 39.90 -17.95
CA GLU A 521 6.08 41.16 -18.36
C GLU A 521 4.83 41.49 -17.53
N THR A 522 4.08 40.49 -17.15
CA THR A 522 2.78 40.68 -16.46
C THR A 522 2.83 40.35 -14.97
N GLY A 523 3.89 39.67 -14.50
CA GLY A 523 3.99 39.17 -13.12
C GLY A 523 2.94 38.05 -12.78
N GLN A 524 2.20 37.60 -13.78
CA GLN A 524 1.19 36.54 -13.57
C GLN A 524 1.86 35.18 -13.47
N ILE A 525 1.42 34.39 -12.50
CA ILE A 525 1.88 33.02 -12.31
C ILE A 525 1.00 32.11 -13.18
N THR A 526 1.61 31.53 -14.21
CA THR A 526 0.98 30.50 -15.06
C THR A 526 1.58 29.15 -14.76
N LEU A 527 0.75 28.13 -14.59
CA LEU A 527 1.20 26.74 -14.47
C LEU A 527 1.48 26.22 -15.88
N VAL A 528 2.76 26.06 -16.22
CA VAL A 528 3.19 25.51 -17.51
C VAL A 528 3.64 24.07 -17.29
N THR A 529 3.03 23.16 -18.03
CA THR A 529 3.43 21.75 -18.04
C THR A 529 4.67 21.60 -18.93
N ARG A 530 5.83 21.35 -18.33
CA ARG A 530 7.11 21.24 -19.06
C ARG A 530 7.68 19.83 -18.93
N GLU A 531 8.28 19.31 -20.00
CA GLU A 531 9.18 18.17 -19.91
C GLU A 531 10.46 18.60 -19.20
N VAL A 532 10.63 18.15 -17.98
CA VAL A 532 11.80 18.46 -17.15
C VAL A 532 12.53 17.16 -16.88
N ASN A 533 13.85 17.19 -16.97
CA ASN A 533 14.66 16.07 -16.51
C ASN A 533 14.30 15.80 -15.03
N PRO A 534 14.12 14.52 -14.61
CA PRO A 534 13.74 14.16 -13.24
C PRO A 534 14.59 14.80 -12.14
N VAL A 535 15.88 14.95 -12.41
CA VAL A 535 16.83 15.60 -11.49
C VAL A 535 16.59 17.11 -11.41
N GLU A 536 16.29 17.75 -12.52
CA GLU A 536 15.95 19.17 -12.63
C GLU A 536 14.62 19.47 -11.92
N ALA A 537 13.61 18.59 -12.08
CA ALA A 537 12.33 18.71 -11.39
C ALA A 537 12.45 18.60 -9.87
N ALA A 538 13.30 17.71 -9.38
CA ALA A 538 13.59 17.59 -7.95
C ALA A 538 14.35 18.83 -7.44
N GLY A 539 15.31 19.32 -8.20
CA GLY A 539 16.08 20.52 -7.89
C GLY A 539 15.23 21.78 -7.83
N LEU A 540 14.36 22.01 -8.82
CA LEU A 540 13.45 23.14 -8.86
C LEU A 540 12.49 23.16 -7.65
N ARG A 541 11.99 21.98 -7.23
CA ARG A 541 11.14 21.85 -6.03
C ARG A 541 11.91 22.08 -4.74
N MET A 542 13.16 21.65 -4.66
CA MET A 542 14.03 21.91 -3.51
C MET A 542 14.43 23.39 -3.43
N GLN A 543 14.70 24.02 -4.54
CA GLN A 543 15.01 25.45 -4.61
C GLN A 543 13.83 26.32 -4.16
N HIS A 544 12.60 25.94 -4.53
CA HIS A 544 11.40 26.61 -4.02
C HIS A 544 11.24 26.43 -2.49
N ALA A 545 11.57 25.25 -1.98
CA ALA A 545 11.53 24.98 -0.54
C ALA A 545 12.56 25.79 0.27
N GLU A 546 13.73 26.08 -0.33
CA GLU A 546 14.80 26.86 0.34
C GLU A 546 14.59 28.37 0.25
N THR A 547 14.02 28.87 -0.83
CA THR A 547 13.93 30.31 -1.10
C THR A 547 12.55 30.90 -0.81
N GLY A 548 11.51 30.06 -0.70
CA GLY A 548 10.11 30.51 -0.62
C GLY A 548 9.62 31.19 -1.90
N GLN A 549 10.47 31.27 -2.93
CA GLN A 549 10.14 31.86 -4.23
C GLN A 549 9.87 30.76 -5.24
N ILE A 550 8.87 30.95 -6.08
CA ILE A 550 8.59 30.06 -7.20
C ILE A 550 9.80 30.10 -8.13
N PRO A 551 10.45 28.96 -8.45
CA PRO A 551 11.61 28.98 -9.31
C PRO A 551 11.24 29.49 -10.70
N VAL A 552 11.79 30.63 -11.07
CA VAL A 552 11.70 31.19 -12.43
C VAL A 552 12.71 30.44 -13.27
N VAL A 553 12.23 29.66 -14.22
CA VAL A 553 13.11 28.98 -15.19
C VAL A 553 13.41 29.98 -16.30
N ASP A 554 14.65 30.46 -16.37
CA ASP A 554 15.12 31.27 -17.51
C ASP A 554 15.19 30.36 -18.77
N PRO A 555 14.36 30.58 -19.78
CA PRO A 555 14.33 29.75 -20.98
C PRO A 555 15.62 29.81 -21.78
N THR A 556 16.51 30.79 -21.51
CA THR A 556 17.78 30.95 -22.21
C THR A 556 18.94 30.22 -21.54
N ALA A 557 18.83 29.90 -20.24
CA ALA A 557 19.89 29.25 -19.46
C ALA A 557 19.92 27.70 -19.63
N THR A 558 18.85 27.10 -20.05
CA THR A 558 18.79 25.67 -20.36
C THR A 558 18.93 25.50 -21.87
N GLY A 559 20.06 25.01 -22.35
CA GLY A 559 20.40 24.78 -23.77
C GLY A 559 19.49 23.77 -24.51
N LEU A 560 18.21 23.79 -24.23
CA LEU A 560 17.17 23.01 -24.90
C LEU A 560 16.68 23.82 -26.11
N ARG A 561 17.26 23.52 -27.26
CA ARG A 561 16.74 23.92 -28.57
C ARG A 561 15.23 23.58 -28.62
N ARG A 562 14.42 24.58 -28.93
CA ARG A 562 13.07 24.38 -29.44
C ARG A 562 13.16 23.41 -30.62
N GLY A 563 12.68 22.20 -30.42
CA GLY A 563 12.55 21.22 -31.50
C GLY A 563 11.61 21.74 -32.57
N ALA A 564 12.15 21.72 -33.73
CA ALA A 564 11.59 22.07 -35.02
C ALA A 564 10.12 21.62 -35.20
N GLY A 565 9.33 22.56 -35.61
CA GLY A 565 7.96 22.34 -36.08
C GLY A 565 7.48 23.52 -36.88
N GLU A 566 8.33 24.08 -37.77
CA GLU A 566 7.90 24.98 -38.84
C GLU A 566 9.00 25.08 -39.88
N GLU A 567 9.09 24.05 -40.70
CA GLU A 567 9.80 24.05 -41.96
C GLU A 567 8.79 23.78 -43.06
N ALA A 568 8.21 24.88 -43.57
CA ALA A 568 7.59 24.87 -44.90
C ALA A 568 7.64 26.27 -45.47
N ALA A 569 8.45 26.41 -46.55
CA ALA A 569 8.37 27.39 -47.62
C ALA A 569 8.91 28.83 -47.36
N ALA A 570 10.16 29.05 -47.75
CA ALA A 570 10.59 30.29 -48.36
C ALA A 570 11.66 30.00 -49.42
N HIS A 571 11.25 30.00 -50.67
CA HIS A 571 12.13 30.16 -51.83
C HIS A 571 12.62 31.63 -51.92
N PRO A 572 13.82 31.89 -52.36
CA PRO A 572 14.34 33.26 -52.57
C PRO A 572 13.81 33.88 -53.84
N ARG A 573 13.44 35.15 -53.78
CA ARG A 573 13.20 35.98 -54.97
C ARG A 573 14.15 37.14 -54.96
N ASP A 574 14.74 37.27 -56.11
CA ASP A 574 15.66 38.29 -56.60
C ASP A 574 14.98 39.67 -56.75
N GLU A 575 15.86 40.64 -56.79
CA GLU A 575 15.66 42.10 -56.92
C GLU A 575 14.91 42.57 -58.17
N GLY A 576 14.19 43.70 -58.07
CA GLY A 576 14.07 44.61 -59.15
C GLY A 576 12.73 45.32 -59.34
N ALA A 577 12.77 46.67 -59.09
CA ALA A 577 12.03 47.75 -59.74
C ALA A 577 10.58 48.05 -59.46
N THR A 578 10.34 49.20 -58.90
CA THR A 578 9.14 50.06 -58.83
C THR A 578 8.72 50.65 -60.20
N PRO A 579 7.68 51.52 -60.34
CA PRO A 579 6.25 51.40 -59.96
C PRO A 579 5.33 51.76 -61.19
N HIS A 580 4.05 51.53 -61.17
CA HIS A 580 3.02 52.47 -61.70
C HIS A 580 1.60 52.12 -61.39
N ALA A 581 0.82 53.15 -61.24
CA ALA A 581 -0.56 53.35 -60.89
C ALA A 581 -1.62 52.73 -61.84
N GLY A 582 -2.83 52.56 -61.34
CA GLY A 582 -4.05 52.55 -62.15
C GLY A 582 -5.15 51.59 -61.72
N ASP A 583 -6.09 52.08 -60.96
CA ASP A 583 -7.48 51.64 -60.85
C ASP A 583 -8.23 51.93 -62.18
N PRO A 584 -9.49 51.51 -62.42
CA PRO A 584 -10.41 50.61 -61.76
C PRO A 584 -11.33 49.75 -62.74
N ALA A 585 -12.28 49.09 -62.18
CA ALA A 585 -13.62 48.79 -62.68
C ALA A 585 -13.94 47.44 -63.34
N SER A 586 -14.93 46.85 -62.71
CA SER A 586 -16.20 46.35 -63.27
C SER A 586 -16.31 44.90 -63.74
N SER A 587 -17.38 44.38 -63.20
CA SER A 587 -18.43 43.56 -63.82
C SER A 587 -18.35 42.02 -63.68
N SER A 588 -19.28 41.54 -62.89
CA SER A 588 -19.99 40.25 -63.06
C SER A 588 -20.72 40.20 -64.45
N PRO A 589 -21.38 39.15 -64.95
CA PRO A 589 -21.98 38.00 -64.27
C PRO A 589 -22.03 36.70 -65.12
N GLY A 590 -22.70 35.68 -64.54
CA GLY A 590 -23.40 34.63 -65.33
C GLY A 590 -22.96 33.22 -64.96
N ALA A 591 -23.75 32.50 -64.29
CA ALA A 591 -24.92 31.68 -64.61
C ALA A 591 -24.51 30.26 -65.02
N ASP A 592 -24.97 29.33 -64.38
CA ASP A 592 -26.00 28.34 -64.66
C ASP A 592 -25.61 26.89 -64.40
N GLY A 593 -26.43 26.16 -63.71
CA GLY A 593 -27.24 25.02 -64.00
C GLY A 593 -26.77 23.77 -63.24
N GLY A 594 -27.50 23.26 -62.38
CA GLY A 594 -28.70 22.53 -62.43
C GLY A 594 -28.66 21.34 -61.47
N ARG A 595 -29.66 21.29 -60.63
CA ARG A 595 -30.62 20.20 -60.38
C ARG A 595 -30.03 18.83 -59.97
N THR A 596 -30.58 18.13 -59.02
CA THR A 596 -31.92 17.88 -58.45
C THR A 596 -31.78 17.08 -57.18
N ASP A 597 -32.51 17.43 -56.16
CA ASP A 597 -33.69 16.86 -55.56
C ASP A 597 -33.56 15.48 -54.93
N ARG A 598 -33.94 15.27 -53.70
CA ARG A 598 -35.20 15.18 -52.96
C ARG A 598 -34.88 14.75 -51.52
N ALA A 599 -35.24 15.47 -50.49
CA ALA A 599 -36.53 15.59 -49.81
C ALA A 599 -37.00 14.25 -49.20
N VAL A 600 -37.25 14.19 -47.96
CA VAL A 600 -38.21 14.67 -46.98
C VAL A 600 -38.83 13.50 -46.18
N HIS A 601 -39.12 13.75 -44.96
CA HIS A 601 -40.11 13.31 -43.98
C HIS A 601 -39.57 12.45 -42.84
N GLU A 602 -39.57 12.94 -41.63
CA GLU A 602 -40.59 13.49 -40.73
C GLU A 602 -41.45 12.41 -40.03
N THR A 603 -41.39 12.53 -38.69
CA THR A 603 -42.46 12.43 -37.70
C THR A 603 -42.91 11.09 -37.11
N ALA A 604 -42.85 11.15 -35.81
CA ALA A 604 -43.93 10.92 -34.82
C ALA A 604 -44.16 9.55 -34.21
N GLN A 605 -44.04 9.54 -32.92
CA GLN A 605 -44.87 8.79 -31.94
C GLN A 605 -46.38 9.05 -32.17
N PRO A 606 -47.38 8.41 -31.53
CA PRO A 606 -47.37 7.68 -30.22
C PRO A 606 -48.45 6.57 -30.08
N ARG A 607 -48.59 6.05 -28.82
CA ARG A 607 -49.77 5.54 -28.10
C ARG A 607 -50.28 4.13 -28.36
N GLU A 608 -50.34 3.41 -27.28
CA GLU A 608 -51.40 3.13 -26.26
C GLU A 608 -52.30 1.91 -26.56
N ASP A 609 -52.59 1.22 -25.45
CA ASP A 609 -53.78 0.42 -25.10
C ASP A 609 -53.81 -1.04 -25.60
N ASP A 610 -54.21 -2.05 -24.87
CA ASP A 610 -55.06 -2.23 -23.71
C ASP A 610 -55.23 -3.73 -23.40
N ALA A 611 -55.55 -4.01 -22.19
CA ALA A 611 -56.50 -4.98 -21.71
C ALA A 611 -56.20 -6.49 -21.59
N ALA A 612 -56.09 -6.85 -20.36
CA ALA A 612 -57.04 -7.68 -19.60
C ALA A 612 -57.05 -9.20 -19.78
N ARG A 613 -56.82 -9.90 -18.70
CA ARG A 613 -57.77 -10.78 -17.98
C ARG A 613 -57.01 -11.81 -17.10
N GLY A 614 -57.23 -11.75 -15.81
CA GLY A 614 -57.13 -12.92 -14.91
C GLY A 614 -58.45 -13.75 -15.02
N PRO A 615 -58.80 -14.58 -14.06
CA PRO A 615 -58.23 -15.02 -12.78
C PRO A 615 -58.43 -16.53 -12.52
N GLY A 616 -58.02 -17.02 -11.35
CA GLY A 616 -58.54 -18.25 -10.78
C GLY A 616 -57.57 -18.92 -9.79
N ARG A 617 -57.76 -18.72 -8.49
CA ARG A 617 -58.42 -19.61 -7.52
C ARG A 617 -57.86 -21.05 -7.53
N ALA A 618 -57.51 -21.72 -6.47
CA ALA A 618 -57.85 -21.66 -5.04
C ALA A 618 -57.04 -22.72 -4.28
N SER A 619 -56.86 -22.44 -3.01
CA SER A 619 -57.10 -23.37 -1.86
C SER A 619 -56.12 -24.50 -1.53
N GLY A 620 -55.70 -24.49 -0.30
CA GLY A 620 -55.56 -25.67 0.49
C GLY A 620 -54.36 -25.67 1.44
N GLY A 621 -54.48 -25.13 2.64
CA GLY A 621 -53.73 -25.65 3.77
C GLY A 621 -54.49 -26.83 4.34
N PRO A 622 -54.23 -27.38 5.51
CA PRO A 622 -53.21 -27.08 6.54
C PRO A 622 -52.61 -28.34 7.25
N ARG A 623 -51.70 -28.05 8.27
CA ARG A 623 -51.42 -28.86 9.49
C ARG A 623 -50.61 -30.16 9.38
N HIS A 624 -49.56 -30.37 10.13
CA HIS A 624 -49.36 -30.74 11.53
C HIS A 624 -47.86 -30.96 11.82
N ARG A 625 -47.42 -30.40 12.91
CA ARG A 625 -46.78 -30.97 14.12
C ARG A 625 -45.95 -32.25 13.93
N ALA A 626 -44.67 -32.17 14.17
CA ALA A 626 -43.98 -32.68 15.36
C ALA A 626 -42.61 -32.02 15.44
#